data_bcf3bd6d2374eb367aab142e86a44fa7
#
_entry.id   bcf3bd6d2374eb367aab142e86a44fa7
#
_cell.length_a   1.000
_cell.length_b   1.000
_cell.length_c   1.000
_cell.angle_alpha   90.00
_cell.angle_beta   90.00
_cell.angle_gamma   90.00
#
_symmetry.space_group_name_H-M   'P 1'
#
loop_
_entity.id
_entity.type
_entity.pdbx_description
1 polymer ?
#
loop_
_entity_poly.entity_id
_entity_poly.type
_entity_poly.pdbx_seq_one_letter_code
_entity_poly.pdbx_strand_id
1 'polypeptide(L)'
;MIKILMILVLFLSSCSLLDKEEKEADKLSGDKSTLPVSLELLIEYAEYCKAIYDAGGEQRDEVAFDVKQKPFKTVIVIRGTANKANVESDADIALESDVRAGILLHKGFRDAAVTIMEIIDTSMASSRATTQGQTLRYPLADTVHLTGHSLGGAVAQIMGRWLHKRGYSVQVFSYGSPKISTESGDKPQHWRVVRPSDPVPFMPPWPYIHTGVFVNSKTLDWGPDNDNGLISKTDALDHAIAKYVTTLKEQR
;
A
#
# COMPACT_ATOMS: atom_id res chain seq x y z
N MET A 1 -48.32 -11.45 5.42
CA MET A 1 -47.50 -12.64 5.21
C MET A 1 -46.49 -12.48 4.05
N ILE A 2 -46.82 -11.86 2.92
CA ILE A 2 -45.92 -11.72 1.75
C ILE A 2 -44.67 -10.86 2.03
N LYS A 3 -44.77 -9.79 2.83
CA LYS A 3 -43.60 -8.90 3.17
C LYS A 3 -42.54 -9.58 4.03
N ILE A 4 -42.89 -10.50 4.91
CA ILE A 4 -41.95 -11.24 5.78
C ILE A 4 -41.18 -12.27 4.95
N LEU A 5 -41.85 -12.90 3.96
CA LEU A 5 -41.20 -13.86 3.09
C LEU A 5 -40.14 -13.23 2.18
N MET A 6 -40.37 -11.98 1.67
CA MET A 6 -39.40 -11.26 0.86
C MET A 6 -38.14 -10.87 1.65
N ILE A 7 -38.28 -10.49 2.91
CA ILE A 7 -37.14 -10.15 3.78
C ILE A 7 -36.30 -11.42 4.06
N LEU A 8 -36.93 -12.57 4.29
CA LEU A 8 -36.23 -13.83 4.52
C LEU A 8 -35.47 -14.33 3.27
N VAL A 9 -35.99 -14.13 2.07
CA VAL A 9 -35.34 -14.50 0.80
C VAL A 9 -34.13 -13.60 0.54
N LEU A 10 -34.20 -12.31 0.89
CA LEU A 10 -33.05 -11.38 0.76
C LEU A 10 -31.93 -11.71 1.76
N PHE A 11 -32.27 -12.16 2.98
CA PHE A 11 -31.27 -12.60 3.97
C PHE A 11 -30.60 -13.92 3.58
N LEU A 12 -31.32 -14.87 3.00
CA LEU A 12 -30.76 -16.14 2.56
C LEU A 12 -29.87 -15.97 1.31
N SER A 13 -30.20 -15.04 0.41
CA SER A 13 -29.37 -14.76 -0.76
C SER A 13 -28.08 -14.00 -0.39
N SER A 14 -28.11 -13.10 0.59
CA SER A 14 -26.89 -12.45 1.08
C SER A 14 -25.98 -13.42 1.83
N CYS A 15 -26.51 -14.35 2.61
CA CYS A 15 -25.72 -15.36 3.30
C CYS A 15 -25.01 -16.31 2.31
N SER A 16 -25.69 -16.72 1.23
CA SER A 16 -25.07 -17.57 0.20
C SER A 16 -24.02 -16.86 -0.66
N LEU A 17 -24.11 -15.53 -0.81
CA LEU A 17 -23.10 -14.72 -1.48
C LEU A 17 -21.87 -14.54 -0.57
N LEU A 18 -22.06 -14.30 0.71
CA LEU A 18 -20.97 -14.21 1.70
C LEU A 18 -20.22 -15.54 1.81
N ASP A 19 -20.92 -16.68 1.90
CA ASP A 19 -20.30 -18.01 1.89
C ASP A 19 -19.52 -18.32 0.59
N LYS A 20 -19.91 -17.71 -0.52
CA LYS A 20 -19.23 -17.91 -1.81
C LYS A 20 -17.98 -17.02 -1.91
N GLU A 21 -18.05 -15.78 -1.44
CA GLU A 21 -16.91 -14.88 -1.35
C GLU A 21 -15.88 -15.38 -0.34
N GLU A 22 -16.31 -15.92 0.81
CA GLU A 22 -15.43 -16.51 1.81
C GLU A 22 -14.71 -17.77 1.28
N LYS A 23 -15.42 -18.63 0.50
CA LYS A 23 -14.83 -19.80 -0.16
C LYS A 23 -13.92 -19.45 -1.34
N GLU A 24 -14.13 -18.35 -2.05
CA GLU A 24 -13.20 -17.86 -3.08
C GLU A 24 -11.99 -17.17 -2.43
N ALA A 25 -12.17 -16.49 -1.31
CA ALA A 25 -11.06 -15.89 -0.54
C ALA A 25 -10.13 -16.97 0.04
N ASP A 26 -10.67 -18.07 0.54
CA ASP A 26 -9.88 -19.22 1.03
C ASP A 26 -9.05 -19.90 -0.08
N LYS A 27 -9.48 -19.80 -1.35
CA LYS A 27 -8.72 -20.29 -2.51
C LYS A 27 -7.52 -19.42 -2.89
N LEU A 28 -7.44 -18.18 -2.39
CA LEU A 28 -6.39 -17.20 -2.70
C LEU A 28 -5.36 -17.10 -1.58
N SER A 29 -5.41 -17.97 -0.58
CA SER A 29 -4.40 -18.02 0.50
C SER A 29 -3.41 -19.15 0.28
N GLY A 30 -2.21 -18.99 0.81
CA GLY A 30 -1.16 -20.01 0.71
C GLY A 30 0.00 -19.75 1.66
N ASP A 31 0.97 -20.63 1.58
CA ASP A 31 2.23 -20.54 2.31
C ASP A 31 3.37 -20.03 1.40
N LYS A 32 4.61 -20.09 1.91
CA LYS A 32 5.81 -19.69 1.20
C LYS A 32 5.94 -20.35 -0.18
N SER A 33 5.55 -21.62 -0.34
CA SER A 33 5.74 -22.37 -1.58
C SER A 33 4.81 -21.92 -2.71
N THR A 34 3.69 -21.31 -2.36
CA THR A 34 2.66 -20.82 -3.28
C THR A 34 2.62 -19.30 -3.40
N LEU A 35 3.55 -18.58 -2.76
CA LEU A 35 3.56 -17.11 -2.76
C LEU A 35 3.67 -16.58 -4.21
N PRO A 36 2.67 -15.84 -4.72
CA PRO A 36 2.61 -15.44 -6.12
C PRO A 36 3.47 -14.21 -6.46
N VAL A 37 4.37 -13.83 -5.57
CA VAL A 37 5.37 -12.79 -5.75
C VAL A 37 6.73 -13.30 -5.29
N SER A 38 7.80 -12.93 -6.00
CA SER A 38 9.14 -13.41 -5.64
C SER A 38 9.61 -12.80 -4.31
N LEU A 39 10.18 -13.65 -3.44
CA LEU A 39 10.77 -13.21 -2.18
C LEU A 39 11.91 -12.22 -2.41
N GLU A 40 12.71 -12.41 -3.46
CA GLU A 40 13.80 -11.51 -3.82
C GLU A 40 13.28 -10.11 -4.13
N LEU A 41 12.12 -10.01 -4.82
CA LEU A 41 11.49 -8.73 -5.12
C LEU A 41 10.97 -8.04 -3.85
N LEU A 42 10.38 -8.80 -2.92
CA LEU A 42 9.97 -8.27 -1.61
C LEU A 42 11.18 -7.76 -0.82
N ILE A 43 12.31 -8.48 -0.84
CA ILE A 43 13.55 -8.05 -0.17
C ILE A 43 14.12 -6.80 -0.86
N GLU A 44 14.24 -6.79 -2.20
CA GLU A 44 14.75 -5.62 -2.95
C GLU A 44 13.99 -4.34 -2.61
N TYR A 45 12.66 -4.42 -2.57
CA TYR A 45 11.84 -3.24 -2.31
C TYR A 45 11.85 -2.83 -0.83
N ALA A 46 11.97 -3.77 0.09
CA ALA A 46 12.21 -3.44 1.51
C ALA A 46 13.57 -2.73 1.70
N GLU A 47 14.60 -3.14 0.96
CA GLU A 47 15.91 -2.49 0.97
C GLU A 47 15.84 -1.07 0.39
N TYR A 48 15.07 -0.84 -0.67
CA TYR A 48 14.84 0.51 -1.18
C TYR A 48 14.13 1.38 -0.14
N CYS A 49 13.11 0.85 0.54
CA CYS A 49 12.44 1.55 1.62
C CYS A 49 13.40 1.87 2.78
N LYS A 50 14.36 0.98 3.09
CA LYS A 50 15.38 1.25 4.10
C LYS A 50 16.36 2.34 3.63
N ALA A 51 16.87 2.21 2.42
CA ALA A 51 17.89 3.11 1.88
C ALA A 51 17.41 4.57 1.78
N ILE A 52 16.12 4.81 1.51
CA ILE A 52 15.60 6.18 1.39
C ILE A 52 15.60 6.94 2.73
N TYR A 53 15.54 6.24 3.88
CA TYR A 53 15.71 6.89 5.19
C TYR A 53 17.15 7.39 5.39
N ASP A 54 18.13 6.66 4.85
CA ASP A 54 19.56 7.00 4.99
C ASP A 54 19.98 8.11 4.00
N ALA A 55 19.40 8.12 2.80
CA ALA A 55 19.80 8.99 1.70
C ALA A 55 19.11 10.38 1.68
N GLY A 56 18.07 10.57 2.49
CA GLY A 56 17.28 11.82 2.51
C GLY A 56 16.26 11.95 1.37
N GLY A 57 16.49 11.37 0.19
CA GLY A 57 15.58 11.45 -0.96
C GLY A 57 15.26 12.89 -1.43
N GLU A 58 14.40 13.06 -2.45
CA GLU A 58 13.77 14.36 -2.72
C GLU A 58 12.77 14.66 -1.63
N GLN A 59 12.92 15.81 -0.97
CA GLN A 59 12.09 16.21 0.14
C GLN A 59 11.31 17.47 -0.17
N ARG A 60 10.00 17.43 0.00
CA ARG A 60 9.12 18.59 0.03
C ARG A 60 8.10 18.37 1.14
N ASP A 61 7.94 19.35 2.03
CA ASP A 61 6.92 19.34 3.10
C ASP A 61 6.87 18.01 3.89
N GLU A 62 8.03 17.55 4.38
CA GLU A 62 8.21 16.31 5.16
C GLU A 62 8.04 14.99 4.37
N VAL A 63 7.58 15.03 3.12
CA VAL A 63 7.46 13.86 2.26
C VAL A 63 8.72 13.71 1.41
N ALA A 64 9.33 12.53 1.43
CA ALA A 64 10.50 12.22 0.62
C ALA A 64 10.23 11.01 -0.26
N PHE A 65 10.72 11.06 -1.49
CA PHE A 65 10.60 9.96 -2.45
C PHE A 65 11.84 9.87 -3.34
N ASP A 66 12.01 8.73 -4.00
CA ASP A 66 13.03 8.48 -5.01
C ASP A 66 12.40 7.74 -6.20
N VAL A 67 12.90 7.99 -7.41
CA VAL A 67 12.42 7.35 -8.64
C VAL A 67 13.55 6.59 -9.31
N LYS A 68 13.42 5.28 -9.35
CA LYS A 68 14.39 4.36 -9.96
C LYS A 68 13.89 3.88 -11.31
N GLN A 69 14.63 4.22 -12.36
CA GLN A 69 14.37 3.67 -13.70
C GLN A 69 15.00 2.28 -13.80
N LYS A 70 14.20 1.30 -14.16
CA LYS A 70 14.60 -0.09 -14.41
C LYS A 70 14.23 -0.46 -15.86
N PRO A 71 14.82 -1.48 -16.45
CA PRO A 71 14.34 -2.01 -17.71
C PRO A 71 12.84 -2.33 -17.63
N PHE A 72 12.05 -1.71 -18.51
CA PHE A 72 10.60 -1.91 -18.67
C PHE A 72 9.70 -1.46 -17.50
N LYS A 73 10.23 -0.86 -16.43
CA LYS A 73 9.42 -0.34 -15.33
C LYS A 73 10.06 0.84 -14.62
N THR A 74 9.21 1.68 -14.04
CA THR A 74 9.61 2.72 -13.09
C THR A 74 9.29 2.25 -11.68
N VAL A 75 10.19 2.40 -10.73
CA VAL A 75 9.95 2.14 -9.30
C VAL A 75 9.95 3.45 -8.53
N ILE A 76 8.85 3.77 -7.89
CA ILE A 76 8.72 4.94 -7.01
C ILE A 76 8.82 4.45 -5.58
N VAL A 77 9.84 4.92 -4.86
CA VAL A 77 10.11 4.59 -3.46
C VAL A 77 9.70 5.75 -2.59
N ILE A 78 8.81 5.53 -1.63
CA ILE A 78 8.25 6.59 -0.79
C ILE A 78 8.65 6.36 0.66
N ARG A 79 9.28 7.38 1.27
CA ARG A 79 9.70 7.36 2.66
C ARG A 79 8.49 7.58 3.57
N GLY A 80 8.44 6.87 4.69
CA GLY A 80 7.57 7.21 5.80
C GLY A 80 8.07 8.39 6.62
N THR A 81 7.33 8.79 7.66
CA THR A 81 7.72 9.87 8.56
C THR A 81 9.03 9.52 9.29
N ALA A 82 9.96 10.46 9.31
CA ALA A 82 11.24 10.27 9.98
C ALA A 82 11.12 10.30 11.51
N ASN A 83 10.13 11.02 12.05
CA ASN A 83 9.92 11.19 13.50
C ASN A 83 8.89 10.19 14.03
N LYS A 84 9.36 9.20 14.79
CA LYS A 84 8.53 8.14 15.41
C LYS A 84 7.45 8.67 16.37
N ALA A 85 7.65 9.84 16.97
CA ALA A 85 6.73 10.44 17.94
C ALA A 85 5.42 10.94 17.31
N ASN A 86 5.40 11.25 16.02
CA ASN A 86 4.25 11.85 15.35
C ASN A 86 3.30 10.80 14.74
N VAL A 87 3.72 9.54 14.62
CA VAL A 87 2.86 8.47 14.06
C VAL A 87 1.68 8.13 14.98
N GLU A 88 1.86 8.34 16.29
CA GLU A 88 0.81 8.06 17.30
C GLU A 88 -0.06 9.28 17.62
N SER A 89 0.45 10.51 17.44
CA SER A 89 -0.23 11.74 17.89
C SER A 89 -1.03 12.47 16.81
N ASP A 90 -0.68 12.34 15.53
CA ASP A 90 -1.38 13.01 14.42
C ASP A 90 -2.43 12.10 13.76
N ALA A 91 -3.14 11.33 14.55
CA ALA A 91 -4.32 10.59 14.11
C ALA A 91 -5.50 11.54 13.86
N ASP A 92 -5.32 12.57 13.02
CA ASP A 92 -6.46 13.16 12.32
C ASP A 92 -7.00 12.09 11.36
N ILE A 93 -7.87 11.23 11.89
CA ILE A 93 -8.54 10.14 11.17
C ILE A 93 -9.60 10.67 10.20
N ALA A 94 -9.51 11.96 9.81
CA ALA A 94 -10.44 12.58 8.90
C ALA A 94 -10.39 11.89 7.53
N LEU A 95 -11.57 11.53 7.04
CA LEU A 95 -11.77 11.02 5.69
C LEU A 95 -12.14 12.18 4.75
N GLU A 96 -11.59 12.16 3.57
CA GLU A 96 -11.93 13.10 2.50
C GLU A 96 -12.21 12.36 1.20
N SER A 97 -13.26 12.81 0.49
CA SER A 97 -13.61 12.24 -0.81
C SER A 97 -12.51 12.54 -1.83
N ASP A 98 -12.02 11.51 -2.49
CA ASP A 98 -11.03 11.65 -3.57
C ASP A 98 -11.61 11.17 -4.89
N VAL A 99 -11.88 12.11 -5.79
CA VAL A 99 -12.46 11.82 -7.11
C VAL A 99 -11.52 10.98 -8.00
N ARG A 100 -10.20 11.05 -7.78
CA ARG A 100 -9.20 10.28 -8.55
C ARG A 100 -9.21 8.82 -8.14
N ALA A 101 -9.35 8.52 -6.84
CA ALA A 101 -9.50 7.16 -6.33
C ALA A 101 -10.97 6.68 -6.38
N GLY A 102 -11.95 7.59 -6.31
CA GLY A 102 -13.38 7.30 -6.28
C GLY A 102 -13.84 6.70 -4.95
N ILE A 103 -13.13 6.98 -3.86
CA ILE A 103 -13.40 6.52 -2.50
C ILE A 103 -13.05 7.60 -1.48
N LEU A 104 -13.48 7.42 -0.23
CA LEU A 104 -13.01 8.22 0.90
C LEU A 104 -11.58 7.79 1.28
N LEU A 105 -10.67 8.73 1.44
CA LEU A 105 -9.29 8.50 1.84
C LEU A 105 -8.95 9.24 3.12
N HIS A 106 -8.05 8.67 3.92
CA HIS A 106 -7.43 9.38 5.04
C HIS A 106 -6.75 10.65 4.53
N LYS A 107 -7.19 11.80 5.08
CA LYS A 107 -6.81 13.13 4.57
C LYS A 107 -5.30 13.34 4.52
N GLY A 108 -4.60 13.09 5.62
CA GLY A 108 -3.15 13.34 5.70
C GLY A 108 -2.35 12.50 4.70
N PHE A 109 -2.73 11.22 4.48
CA PHE A 109 -2.05 10.35 3.50
C PHE A 109 -2.34 10.79 2.06
N ARG A 110 -3.58 11.25 1.81
CA ARG A 110 -3.97 11.81 0.52
C ARG A 110 -3.19 13.08 0.19
N ASP A 111 -3.07 14.00 1.13
CA ASP A 111 -2.37 15.27 0.92
C ASP A 111 -0.88 15.04 0.63
N ALA A 112 -0.23 14.09 1.34
CA ALA A 112 1.13 13.67 1.04
C ALA A 112 1.26 13.05 -0.37
N ALA A 113 0.29 12.24 -0.79
CA ALA A 113 0.26 11.67 -2.14
C ALA A 113 0.09 12.74 -3.23
N VAL A 114 -0.73 13.78 -2.97
CA VAL A 114 -0.90 14.94 -3.87
C VAL A 114 0.44 15.63 -4.11
N THR A 115 1.18 15.93 -3.05
CA THR A 115 2.48 16.60 -3.12
C THR A 115 3.45 15.86 -4.05
N ILE A 116 3.57 14.53 -3.91
CA ILE A 116 4.45 13.74 -4.79
C ILE A 116 3.95 13.71 -6.23
N MET A 117 2.65 13.50 -6.43
CA MET A 117 2.08 13.42 -7.78
C MET A 117 2.23 14.73 -8.54
N GLU A 118 2.10 15.88 -7.89
CA GLU A 118 2.32 17.19 -8.51
C GLU A 118 3.76 17.36 -9.02
N ILE A 119 4.76 16.87 -8.26
CA ILE A 119 6.15 16.89 -8.69
C ILE A 119 6.36 16.01 -9.92
N ILE A 120 5.81 14.80 -9.90
CA ILE A 120 5.91 13.85 -11.01
C ILE A 120 5.20 14.41 -12.25
N ASP A 121 3.95 14.88 -12.11
CA ASP A 121 3.15 15.41 -13.22
C ASP A 121 3.81 16.66 -13.83
N THR A 122 4.37 17.56 -13.02
CA THR A 122 5.11 18.74 -13.48
C THR A 122 6.37 18.34 -14.27
N SER A 123 7.12 17.34 -13.79
CA SER A 123 8.30 16.82 -14.47
C SER A 123 7.95 16.20 -15.83
N MET A 124 6.85 15.45 -15.91
CA MET A 124 6.34 14.88 -17.15
C MET A 124 5.85 15.94 -18.14
N ALA A 125 5.18 16.99 -17.67
CA ALA A 125 4.68 18.09 -18.49
C ALA A 125 5.84 18.92 -19.09
N SER A 126 6.87 19.21 -18.29
CA SER A 126 8.05 19.98 -18.73
C SER A 126 8.78 19.30 -19.88
N SER A 127 8.73 17.99 -19.98
CA SER A 127 9.40 17.23 -21.05
C SER A 127 8.64 17.16 -22.34
N ARG A 128 7.32 17.23 -22.29
CA ARG A 128 6.50 17.36 -23.51
C ARG A 128 6.70 18.73 -24.18
N ALA A 129 7.17 19.74 -23.41
CA ALA A 129 7.41 21.09 -23.88
C ALA A 129 8.82 21.34 -24.43
N THR A 130 9.80 20.47 -24.18
CA THR A 130 11.20 20.65 -24.62
C THR A 130 11.54 19.80 -25.81
N THR A 131 11.56 20.42 -26.98
CA THR A 131 12.09 19.88 -28.28
C THR A 131 13.63 19.84 -28.33
N GLN A 132 14.35 20.09 -27.26
CA GLN A 132 15.81 20.11 -27.21
C GLN A 132 16.34 19.33 -25.99
N GLY A 133 16.61 18.03 -26.17
CA GLY A 133 17.69 17.28 -25.50
C GLY A 133 17.75 17.21 -23.99
N GLN A 134 16.82 17.76 -23.24
CA GLN A 134 16.79 17.63 -21.78
C GLN A 134 15.99 16.37 -21.38
N THR A 135 16.70 15.45 -20.76
CA THR A 135 16.15 14.18 -20.25
C THR A 135 15.12 14.48 -19.15
N LEU A 136 13.93 13.91 -19.30
CA LEU A 136 12.93 13.88 -18.25
C LEU A 136 13.52 13.41 -16.93
N ARG A 137 13.28 14.16 -15.86
CA ARG A 137 13.72 13.77 -14.54
C ARG A 137 12.97 12.52 -14.04
N TYR A 138 11.68 12.39 -14.39
CA TYR A 138 10.83 11.27 -13.98
C TYR A 138 9.89 10.78 -15.10
N PRO A 139 10.41 10.22 -16.22
CA PRO A 139 9.54 9.55 -17.18
C PRO A 139 8.98 8.29 -16.51
N LEU A 140 7.66 8.14 -16.50
CA LEU A 140 7.05 6.90 -16.07
C LEU A 140 7.00 5.93 -17.25
N ALA A 141 7.47 4.70 -17.02
CA ALA A 141 7.23 3.59 -17.94
C ALA A 141 5.75 3.15 -17.85
N ASP A 142 5.25 2.38 -18.82
CA ASP A 142 3.89 1.84 -18.81
C ASP A 142 3.64 0.96 -17.57
N THR A 143 4.68 0.32 -17.05
CA THR A 143 4.65 -0.43 -15.79
C THR A 143 5.27 0.40 -14.67
N VAL A 144 4.50 0.62 -13.60
CA VAL A 144 4.94 1.38 -12.43
C VAL A 144 4.80 0.52 -11.17
N HIS A 145 5.90 0.36 -10.45
CA HIS A 145 5.88 -0.23 -9.11
C HIS A 145 6.05 0.89 -8.09
N LEU A 146 5.18 0.88 -7.07
CA LEU A 146 5.30 1.79 -5.94
C LEU A 146 5.66 0.98 -4.69
N THR A 147 6.60 1.49 -3.91
CA THR A 147 6.97 0.85 -2.65
C THR A 147 7.16 1.88 -1.56
N GLY A 148 6.78 1.50 -0.33
CA GLY A 148 6.90 2.39 0.81
C GLY A 148 6.74 1.67 2.14
N HIS A 149 7.32 2.26 3.18
CA HIS A 149 7.22 1.79 4.55
C HIS A 149 6.42 2.78 5.39
N SER A 150 5.61 2.30 6.32
CA SER A 150 4.83 3.16 7.23
C SER A 150 3.90 4.09 6.43
N LEU A 151 3.90 5.40 6.75
CA LEU A 151 3.23 6.45 5.96
C LEU A 151 3.53 6.34 4.45
N GLY A 152 4.79 6.06 4.08
CA GLY A 152 5.15 5.89 2.66
C GLY A 152 4.42 4.74 1.98
N GLY A 153 4.09 3.69 2.73
CA GLY A 153 3.25 2.58 2.24
C GLY A 153 1.79 3.01 2.01
N ALA A 154 1.24 3.86 2.87
CA ALA A 154 -0.10 4.42 2.69
C ALA A 154 -0.15 5.33 1.45
N VAL A 155 0.83 6.21 1.30
CA VAL A 155 0.96 7.09 0.12
C VAL A 155 1.12 6.27 -1.16
N ALA A 156 1.94 5.20 -1.15
CA ALA A 156 2.11 4.30 -2.29
C ALA A 156 0.79 3.66 -2.74
N GLN A 157 -0.06 3.25 -1.80
CA GLN A 157 -1.39 2.71 -2.09
C GLN A 157 -2.29 3.73 -2.80
N ILE A 158 -2.30 4.98 -2.33
CA ILE A 158 -3.13 6.06 -2.90
C ILE A 158 -2.65 6.41 -4.31
N MET A 159 -1.35 6.66 -4.47
CA MET A 159 -0.75 6.96 -5.78
C MET A 159 -0.94 5.79 -6.76
N GLY A 160 -0.85 4.55 -6.27
CA GLY A 160 -1.10 3.36 -7.07
C GLY A 160 -2.49 3.34 -7.66
N ARG A 161 -3.53 3.70 -6.89
CA ARG A 161 -4.90 3.83 -7.39
C ARG A 161 -5.03 4.90 -8.47
N TRP A 162 -4.41 6.07 -8.26
CA TRP A 162 -4.46 7.16 -9.24
C TRP A 162 -3.78 6.81 -10.55
N LEU A 163 -2.60 6.18 -10.49
CA LEU A 163 -1.89 5.74 -11.69
C LEU A 163 -2.61 4.59 -12.41
N HIS A 164 -3.17 3.64 -11.65
CA HIS A 164 -3.99 2.57 -12.22
C HIS A 164 -5.18 3.13 -13.01
N LYS A 165 -5.90 4.10 -12.45
CA LYS A 165 -7.02 4.77 -13.14
C LYS A 165 -6.57 5.62 -14.34
N ARG A 166 -5.30 6.03 -14.39
CA ARG A 166 -4.70 6.69 -15.56
C ARG A 166 -4.26 5.69 -16.65
N GLY A 167 -4.44 4.37 -16.44
CA GLY A 167 -4.15 3.31 -17.40
C GLY A 167 -2.75 2.71 -17.31
N TYR A 168 -1.95 3.04 -16.29
CA TYR A 168 -0.67 2.39 -16.05
C TYR A 168 -0.87 0.96 -15.51
N SER A 169 0.04 0.05 -15.88
CA SER A 169 0.17 -1.25 -15.23
C SER A 169 0.86 -1.06 -13.87
N VAL A 170 0.12 -1.20 -12.77
CA VAL A 170 0.61 -0.80 -11.45
C VAL A 170 0.68 -1.99 -10.50
N GLN A 171 1.78 -2.08 -9.74
CA GLN A 171 1.90 -2.93 -8.56
C GLN A 171 2.36 -2.10 -7.35
N VAL A 172 1.78 -2.38 -6.18
CA VAL A 172 2.13 -1.70 -4.92
C VAL A 172 2.72 -2.71 -3.95
N PHE A 173 3.79 -2.31 -3.27
CA PHE A 173 4.49 -3.09 -2.24
C PHE A 173 4.60 -2.23 -0.98
N SER A 174 3.90 -2.58 0.07
CA SER A 174 3.94 -1.81 1.32
C SER A 174 4.46 -2.65 2.49
N TYR A 175 5.20 -2.00 3.38
CA TYR A 175 5.79 -2.61 4.56
C TYR A 175 5.31 -1.86 5.80
N GLY A 176 4.63 -2.54 6.72
CA GLY A 176 4.10 -1.90 7.93
C GLY A 176 3.19 -0.72 7.66
N SER A 177 2.43 -0.74 6.57
CA SER A 177 1.57 0.38 6.17
C SER A 177 0.29 0.43 6.98
N PRO A 178 -0.15 1.63 7.43
CA PRO A 178 -1.47 1.81 8.00
C PRO A 178 -2.58 1.67 6.95
N LYS A 179 -3.82 1.61 7.42
CA LYS A 179 -5.03 1.60 6.60
C LYS A 179 -5.30 2.98 6.02
N ILE A 180 -5.79 3.05 4.79
CA ILE A 180 -5.96 4.32 4.06
C ILE A 180 -7.41 4.75 3.87
N SER A 181 -8.37 3.84 4.05
CA SER A 181 -9.78 4.06 3.69
C SER A 181 -10.71 3.15 4.48
N THR A 182 -11.96 3.50 4.50
CA THR A 182 -13.07 2.65 4.94
C THR A 182 -13.72 1.87 3.78
N GLU A 183 -13.20 2.02 2.57
CA GLU A 183 -13.76 1.48 1.33
C GLU A 183 -12.69 0.74 0.53
N SER A 184 -13.07 -0.37 -0.09
CA SER A 184 -12.16 -1.14 -0.93
C SER A 184 -11.87 -0.44 -2.26
N GLY A 185 -12.89 -0.02 -2.99
CA GLY A 185 -12.78 0.62 -4.30
C GLY A 185 -11.98 -0.18 -5.33
N ASP A 186 -11.83 0.40 -6.53
CA ASP A 186 -10.94 -0.11 -7.56
C ASP A 186 -9.47 0.11 -7.18
N LYS A 187 -8.62 -0.90 -7.40
CA LYS A 187 -7.24 -0.88 -6.94
C LYS A 187 -6.33 -1.75 -7.80
N PRO A 188 -5.03 -1.40 -7.91
CA PRO A 188 -4.03 -2.25 -8.53
C PRO A 188 -3.70 -3.46 -7.65
N GLN A 189 -2.89 -4.38 -8.18
CA GLN A 189 -2.27 -5.43 -7.38
C GLN A 189 -1.44 -4.81 -6.25
N HIS A 190 -1.70 -5.23 -5.02
CA HIS A 190 -1.02 -4.71 -3.83
C HIS A 190 -0.56 -5.85 -2.92
N TRP A 191 0.74 -5.90 -2.65
CA TRP A 191 1.38 -6.81 -1.71
C TRP A 191 1.66 -6.08 -0.41
N ARG A 192 0.98 -6.48 0.64
CA ARG A 192 1.03 -5.84 1.95
C ARG A 192 1.82 -6.71 2.93
N VAL A 193 3.11 -6.39 3.08
CA VAL A 193 4.01 -7.12 3.98
C VAL A 193 3.85 -6.61 5.41
N VAL A 194 3.54 -7.50 6.33
CA VAL A 194 3.24 -7.20 7.73
C VAL A 194 4.09 -8.05 8.67
N ARG A 195 4.63 -7.44 9.70
CA ARG A 195 5.18 -8.13 10.88
C ARG A 195 4.06 -8.28 11.92
N PRO A 196 3.81 -9.49 12.45
CA PRO A 196 2.68 -9.72 13.36
C PRO A 196 2.71 -8.89 14.66
N SER A 197 3.87 -8.41 15.08
CA SER A 197 4.06 -7.59 16.29
C SER A 197 4.15 -6.08 16.02
N ASP A 198 4.12 -5.65 14.76
CA ASP A 198 4.08 -4.23 14.38
C ASP A 198 2.68 -3.65 14.61
N PRO A 199 2.50 -2.60 15.46
CA PRO A 199 1.18 -2.03 15.70
C PRO A 199 0.64 -1.18 14.55
N VAL A 200 1.49 -0.61 13.71
CA VAL A 200 1.08 0.40 12.69
C VAL A 200 0.11 -0.15 11.65
N PRO A 201 0.25 -1.39 11.13
CA PRO A 201 -0.73 -1.95 10.21
C PRO A 201 -2.15 -2.04 10.77
N PHE A 202 -2.33 -2.03 12.08
CA PHE A 202 -3.66 -2.09 12.70
C PHE A 202 -4.32 -0.70 12.81
N MET A 203 -3.59 0.37 12.52
CA MET A 203 -4.08 1.75 12.58
C MET A 203 -4.51 2.27 11.19
N PRO A 204 -5.47 3.20 11.11
CA PRO A 204 -6.47 3.51 12.14
C PRO A 204 -7.37 2.29 12.45
N PRO A 205 -8.05 2.29 13.63
CA PRO A 205 -8.97 1.20 13.97
C PRO A 205 -10.21 1.20 13.05
N TRP A 206 -11.12 0.25 13.27
CA TRP A 206 -12.42 0.24 12.60
C TRP A 206 -13.08 1.65 12.64
N PRO A 207 -13.70 2.14 11.54
CA PRO A 207 -14.14 1.42 10.34
C PRO A 207 -13.10 1.35 9.20
N TYR A 208 -11.84 1.74 9.41
CA TYR A 208 -10.82 1.62 8.38
C TYR A 208 -10.52 0.16 8.06
N ILE A 209 -10.35 -0.13 6.78
CA ILE A 209 -10.03 -1.48 6.29
C ILE A 209 -8.70 -1.50 5.52
N HIS A 210 -8.08 -2.64 5.47
CA HIS A 210 -7.00 -2.90 4.55
C HIS A 210 -7.52 -3.33 3.18
N THR A 211 -6.68 -3.19 2.18
CA THR A 211 -6.89 -3.75 0.84
C THR A 211 -5.58 -4.32 0.30
N GLY A 212 -5.68 -5.33 -0.55
CA GLY A 212 -4.51 -6.01 -1.11
C GLY A 212 -4.28 -7.38 -0.49
N VAL A 213 -3.22 -8.04 -0.92
CA VAL A 213 -2.83 -9.36 -0.44
C VAL A 213 -1.90 -9.20 0.76
N PHE A 214 -2.31 -9.74 1.88
CA PHE A 214 -1.49 -9.84 3.08
C PHE A 214 -0.35 -10.83 2.87
N VAL A 215 0.85 -10.48 3.34
CA VAL A 215 2.03 -11.37 3.39
C VAL A 215 2.66 -11.24 4.77
N ASN A 216 2.67 -12.35 5.52
CA ASN A 216 3.36 -12.42 6.80
C ASN A 216 4.88 -12.42 6.58
N SER A 217 5.58 -11.43 7.09
CA SER A 217 7.03 -11.33 6.89
C SER A 217 7.85 -12.45 7.55
N LYS A 218 7.29 -13.16 8.55
CA LYS A 218 7.98 -14.21 9.30
C LYS A 218 7.77 -15.62 8.72
N THR A 219 6.61 -15.88 8.14
CA THR A 219 6.26 -17.23 7.66
C THR A 219 6.06 -17.28 6.15
N LEU A 220 5.88 -16.12 5.52
CA LEU A 220 5.46 -15.94 4.14
C LEU A 220 4.09 -16.55 3.81
N ASP A 221 3.28 -16.82 4.83
CA ASP A 221 1.86 -17.08 4.63
C ASP A 221 1.21 -15.83 4.03
N TRP A 222 0.34 -16.04 3.08
CA TRP A 222 -0.30 -14.96 2.33
C TRP A 222 -1.78 -15.24 2.11
N GLY A 223 -2.55 -14.19 1.87
CA GLY A 223 -3.98 -14.33 1.59
C GLY A 223 -4.70 -12.99 1.53
N PRO A 224 -6.04 -13.02 1.37
CA PRO A 224 -6.87 -11.85 1.55
C PRO A 224 -6.71 -11.33 2.98
N ASP A 225 -6.98 -10.07 3.16
CA ASP A 225 -6.74 -9.44 4.45
C ASP A 225 -7.62 -10.02 5.55
N ASN A 226 -6.96 -10.59 6.53
CA ASN A 226 -7.56 -11.12 7.73
C ASN A 226 -6.93 -10.40 8.93
N ASP A 227 -7.43 -9.21 9.27
CA ASP A 227 -6.99 -8.48 10.48
C ASP A 227 -7.24 -9.27 11.78
N ASN A 228 -7.94 -10.40 11.68
CA ASN A 228 -8.55 -11.11 12.81
C ASN A 228 -7.63 -12.04 13.61
N GLY A 229 -6.35 -12.12 13.36
CA GLY A 229 -5.52 -13.13 14.03
C GLY A 229 -4.10 -12.75 14.43
N LEU A 230 -3.62 -11.57 14.08
CA LEU A 230 -2.19 -11.24 14.14
C LEU A 230 -1.75 -10.43 15.36
N ILE A 231 -2.67 -9.99 16.22
CA ILE A 231 -2.31 -9.21 17.42
C ILE A 231 -1.78 -10.16 18.49
N SER A 232 -0.54 -10.58 18.35
CA SER A 232 0.30 -10.96 19.47
C SER A 232 0.83 -9.68 20.13
N LYS A 233 1.47 -9.74 21.29
CA LYS A 233 2.03 -8.55 21.96
C LYS A 233 2.69 -7.61 20.95
N THR A 234 2.13 -6.41 20.79
CA THR A 234 2.67 -5.39 19.90
C THR A 234 3.93 -4.78 20.49
N ASP A 235 4.93 -4.55 19.65
CA ASP A 235 6.16 -3.85 20.00
C ASP A 235 6.41 -2.76 18.95
N ALA A 236 6.36 -1.50 19.35
CA ALA A 236 6.61 -0.36 18.46
C ALA A 236 8.01 -0.42 17.81
N LEU A 237 8.99 -1.10 18.42
CA LEU A 237 10.30 -1.33 17.81
C LEU A 237 10.23 -2.29 16.62
N ASP A 238 9.19 -3.09 16.51
CA ASP A 238 8.97 -4.00 15.38
C ASP A 238 8.50 -3.29 14.11
N HIS A 239 8.11 -2.01 14.22
CA HIS A 239 7.78 -1.16 13.09
C HIS A 239 9.00 -0.76 12.24
N ALA A 240 10.22 -0.90 12.73
CA ALA A 240 11.41 -0.45 12.00
C ALA A 240 11.60 -1.23 10.69
N ILE A 241 11.76 -0.52 9.55
CA ILE A 241 11.96 -1.14 8.22
C ILE A 241 13.17 -2.11 8.20
N ALA A 242 14.22 -1.84 8.98
CA ALA A 242 15.36 -2.74 9.09
C ALA A 242 14.96 -4.15 9.58
N LYS A 243 13.96 -4.25 10.46
CA LYS A 243 13.43 -5.54 10.93
C LYS A 243 12.66 -6.28 9.84
N TYR A 244 11.93 -5.57 8.97
CA TYR A 244 11.30 -6.16 7.79
C TYR A 244 12.35 -6.76 6.85
N VAL A 245 13.39 -5.99 6.53
CA VAL A 245 14.51 -6.46 5.69
C VAL A 245 15.17 -7.71 6.28
N THR A 246 15.52 -7.68 7.56
CA THR A 246 16.16 -8.80 8.25
C THR A 246 15.26 -10.03 8.22
N THR A 247 14.00 -9.90 8.62
CA THR A 247 13.07 -11.02 8.69
C THR A 247 12.80 -11.65 7.32
N LEU A 248 12.64 -10.85 6.27
CA LEU A 248 12.47 -11.39 4.91
C LEU A 248 13.73 -12.12 4.43
N LYS A 249 14.93 -11.64 4.75
CA LYS A 249 16.20 -12.31 4.40
C LYS A 249 16.36 -13.66 5.12
N GLU A 250 15.85 -13.80 6.32
CA GLU A 250 15.84 -15.05 7.07
C GLU A 250 14.94 -16.12 6.43
N GLN A 251 14.05 -15.72 5.50
CA GLN A 251 13.17 -16.64 4.77
C GLN A 251 13.80 -17.21 3.47
N ARG A 252 15.03 -16.84 3.11
CA ARG A 252 15.76 -17.37 1.93
C ARG A 252 16.10 -18.86 2.00
#